data_66ed849eb09910ce2077d4d0fb3a5e1e
#
_entry.id   66ed849eb09910ce2077d4d0fb3a5e1e
#
_cell.length_a   1.000
_cell.length_b   1.000
_cell.length_c   1.000
_cell.angle_alpha   90.00
_cell.angle_beta   90.00
_cell.angle_gamma   90.00
#
_symmetry.space_group_name_H-M   'P 1'
#
loop_
_entity.id
_entity.type
_entity.pdbx_description
1 polymer ?
#
loop_
_entity_poly.entity_id
_entity_poly.type
_entity_poly.pdbx_seq_one_letter_code
_entity_poly.pdbx_strand_id
1 'polypeptide(L)'
;MQQYTHENVRSIPHLPIYCDRYEDYRQFSPRHWHDHIEIIYVVSGSLQVVCGENEYTLKENEFFVINSNKIHGTQSYERVRVLLVQIPYAYLDSYIDDYGQIRFRECYETEHGSRKYEQMKSLLKSIAHIYRKKGKGYELRLMAKVNEFLYILFTNYSYKEVNAGKE
;
A
#
# COMPACT_ATOMS: atom_id res chain seq x y z
N MET A 1 25.83 -4.46 11.02
CA MET A 1 24.73 -4.42 10.03
C MET A 1 23.42 -4.71 10.77
N GLN A 2 22.49 -3.79 10.74
CA GLN A 2 21.15 -4.05 11.28
C GLN A 2 20.45 -5.04 10.36
N GLN A 3 20.11 -6.21 10.88
CA GLN A 3 19.43 -7.27 10.13
C GLN A 3 17.92 -7.03 10.27
N TYR A 4 17.27 -6.63 9.17
CA TYR A 4 15.83 -6.45 9.13
C TYR A 4 15.13 -7.78 8.82
N THR A 5 13.94 -7.99 9.39
CA THR A 5 13.17 -9.22 9.23
C THR A 5 12.47 -9.25 7.87
N HIS A 6 12.55 -10.39 7.18
CA HIS A 6 11.67 -10.67 6.04
C HIS A 6 10.28 -11.07 6.56
N GLU A 7 9.25 -10.33 6.15
CA GLU A 7 7.87 -10.69 6.45
C GLU A 7 7.33 -11.69 5.42
N ASN A 8 6.76 -12.78 5.91
CA ASN A 8 6.07 -13.73 5.05
C ASN A 8 4.59 -13.38 4.97
N VAL A 9 4.23 -12.59 3.97
CA VAL A 9 2.85 -12.15 3.73
C VAL A 9 2.01 -13.33 3.27
N ARG A 10 0.91 -13.60 3.96
CA ARG A 10 -0.03 -14.68 3.62
C ARG A 10 -1.22 -14.11 2.86
N SER A 11 -1.53 -14.67 1.68
CA SER A 11 -2.75 -14.34 0.97
C SER A 11 -3.99 -14.77 1.76
N ILE A 12 -5.09 -14.03 1.60
CA ILE A 12 -6.39 -14.43 2.12
C ILE A 12 -6.97 -15.54 1.21
N PRO A 13 -7.59 -16.60 1.75
CA PRO A 13 -8.26 -17.59 0.95
C PRO A 13 -9.21 -16.93 -0.07
N HIS A 14 -9.14 -17.35 -1.33
CA HIS A 14 -9.94 -16.84 -2.47
C HIS A 14 -9.61 -15.40 -2.94
N LEU A 15 -8.58 -14.76 -2.40
CA LEU A 15 -8.09 -13.47 -2.88
C LEU A 15 -6.62 -13.59 -3.31
N PRO A 16 -6.23 -13.04 -4.46
CA PRO A 16 -4.83 -13.02 -4.91
C PRO A 16 -3.98 -11.96 -4.20
N ILE A 17 -4.52 -11.32 -3.17
CA ILE A 17 -3.91 -10.23 -2.40
C ILE A 17 -4.11 -10.49 -0.91
N TYR A 18 -3.30 -9.84 -0.07
CA TYR A 18 -3.63 -9.65 1.34
C TYR A 18 -4.38 -8.33 1.51
N CYS A 19 -5.42 -8.35 2.32
CA CYS A 19 -6.17 -7.16 2.71
C CYS A 19 -6.58 -7.30 4.17
N ASP A 20 -6.30 -6.30 4.97
CA ASP A 20 -6.72 -6.24 6.36
C ASP A 20 -7.15 -4.82 6.73
N ARG A 21 -8.02 -4.74 7.73
CA ARG A 21 -8.48 -3.50 8.34
C ARG A 21 -8.39 -3.64 9.84
N TYR A 22 -7.37 -3.03 10.39
CA TYR A 22 -7.14 -3.07 11.83
C TYR A 22 -7.40 -1.73 12.50
N GLU A 23 -7.69 -1.80 13.77
CA GLU A 23 -7.82 -0.69 14.67
C GLU A 23 -6.97 -0.99 15.91
N ASP A 24 -6.05 -0.12 16.21
CA ASP A 24 -5.13 -0.32 17.32
C ASP A 24 -4.89 0.98 18.08
N TYR A 25 -4.52 0.84 19.33
CA TYR A 25 -4.04 1.91 20.18
C TYR A 25 -2.54 1.74 20.38
N ARG A 26 -1.75 2.70 19.92
CA ARG A 26 -0.28 2.62 19.90
C ARG A 26 0.25 1.48 19.04
N GLN A 27 -0.27 1.39 17.80
CA GLN A 27 0.19 0.41 16.83
C GLN A 27 1.70 0.56 16.59
N PHE A 28 2.40 -0.56 16.51
CA PHE A 28 3.81 -0.63 16.17
C PHE A 28 4.10 -1.84 15.30
N SER A 29 4.64 -1.60 14.10
CA SER A 29 5.24 -2.61 13.24
C SER A 29 6.73 -2.31 13.10
N PRO A 30 7.62 -3.18 13.59
CA PRO A 30 9.07 -2.95 13.46
C PRO A 30 9.49 -2.93 12.00
N ARG A 31 10.65 -2.37 11.71
CA ARG A 31 11.20 -2.32 10.35
C ARG A 31 11.39 -3.73 9.80
N HIS A 32 10.79 -4.00 8.63
CA HIS A 32 10.80 -5.26 7.91
C HIS A 32 10.76 -5.00 6.40
N TRP A 33 10.78 -6.05 5.60
CA TRP A 33 10.63 -5.99 4.16
C TRP A 33 9.92 -7.23 3.62
N HIS A 34 9.29 -7.11 2.47
CA HIS A 34 8.64 -8.18 1.71
C HIS A 34 8.65 -7.84 0.21
N ASP A 35 8.33 -8.80 -0.65
CA ASP A 35 8.28 -8.65 -2.11
C ASP A 35 6.98 -8.04 -2.64
N HIS A 36 5.96 -7.89 -1.80
CA HIS A 36 4.70 -7.24 -2.14
C HIS A 36 4.87 -5.74 -2.24
N ILE A 37 4.06 -5.07 -3.07
CA ILE A 37 3.77 -3.66 -2.82
C ILE A 37 2.74 -3.57 -1.69
N GLU A 38 2.85 -2.55 -0.87
CA GLU A 38 1.93 -2.32 0.24
C GLU A 38 1.27 -0.96 0.11
N ILE A 39 -0.04 -0.91 0.29
CA ILE A 39 -0.83 0.30 0.32
C ILE A 39 -1.36 0.46 1.73
N ILE A 40 -0.96 1.54 2.38
CA ILE A 40 -1.43 1.93 3.72
C ILE A 40 -2.40 3.09 3.54
N TYR A 41 -3.62 2.96 4.05
CA TYR A 41 -4.61 4.03 4.04
C TYR A 41 -5.14 4.26 5.45
N VAL A 42 -5.00 5.50 5.95
CA VAL A 42 -5.48 5.88 7.28
C VAL A 42 -6.96 6.21 7.22
N VAL A 43 -7.77 5.33 7.78
CA VAL A 43 -9.23 5.49 7.85
C VAL A 43 -9.63 6.53 8.91
N SER A 44 -8.88 6.58 10.03
CA SER A 44 -9.01 7.63 11.06
C SER A 44 -7.78 7.65 11.96
N GLY A 45 -7.49 8.79 12.55
CA GLY A 45 -6.31 9.02 13.37
C GLY A 45 -5.08 9.42 12.56
N SER A 46 -3.89 9.11 13.06
CA SER A 46 -2.63 9.35 12.36
C SER A 46 -1.66 8.20 12.52
N LEU A 47 -0.82 7.99 11.49
CA LEU A 47 0.15 6.91 11.44
C LEU A 47 1.49 7.46 10.95
N GLN A 48 2.56 7.19 11.67
CA GLN A 48 3.91 7.39 11.17
C GLN A 48 4.33 6.19 10.32
N VAL A 49 4.92 6.46 9.17
CA VAL A 49 5.50 5.48 8.26
C VAL A 49 6.98 5.80 8.11
N VAL A 50 7.83 4.84 8.40
CA VAL A 50 9.26 4.90 8.10
C VAL A 50 9.48 4.07 6.85
N CYS A 51 10.03 4.66 5.80
CA CYS A 51 10.33 3.97 4.55
C CYS A 51 11.76 4.32 4.10
N GLY A 52 12.65 3.32 4.11
CA GLY A 52 14.08 3.55 3.97
C GLY A 52 14.61 4.41 5.10
N GLU A 53 15.19 5.58 4.77
CA GLU A 53 15.71 6.56 5.72
C GLU A 53 14.73 7.70 6.03
N ASN A 54 13.59 7.74 5.36
CA ASN A 54 12.62 8.83 5.48
C ASN A 54 11.47 8.46 6.41
N GLU A 55 10.94 9.49 7.08
CA GLU A 55 9.76 9.38 7.93
C GLU A 55 8.64 10.25 7.38
N TYR A 56 7.42 9.72 7.41
CA TYR A 56 6.22 10.37 6.93
C TYR A 56 5.13 10.26 7.99
N THR A 57 4.27 11.26 8.08
CA THR A 57 3.08 11.22 8.93
C THR A 57 1.85 11.25 8.06
N LEU A 58 1.11 10.16 8.05
CA LEU A 58 -0.19 10.07 7.38
C LEU A 58 -1.30 10.48 8.35
N LYS A 59 -2.17 11.35 7.88
CA LYS A 59 -3.40 11.76 8.56
C LYS A 59 -4.60 11.00 8.02
N GLU A 60 -5.74 11.21 8.67
CA GLU A 60 -7.02 10.67 8.18
C GLU A 60 -7.26 10.98 6.71
N ASN A 61 -7.70 9.97 5.96
CA ASN A 61 -7.91 10.01 4.51
C ASN A 61 -6.66 10.18 3.65
N GLU A 62 -5.47 9.95 4.20
CA GLU A 62 -4.22 9.90 3.44
C GLU A 62 -3.76 8.47 3.25
N PHE A 63 -2.95 8.25 2.22
CA PHE A 63 -2.37 6.94 1.93
C PHE A 63 -0.91 7.03 1.53
N PHE A 64 -0.23 5.91 1.64
CA PHE A 64 1.17 5.72 1.27
C PHE A 64 1.32 4.42 0.49
N VAL A 65 2.22 4.40 -0.50
CA VAL A 65 2.52 3.20 -1.28
C VAL A 65 3.97 2.80 -1.01
N ILE A 66 4.17 1.58 -0.56
CA ILE A 66 5.50 1.01 -0.31
C ILE A 66 5.83 0.07 -1.47
N ASN A 67 6.93 0.34 -2.15
CA ASN A 67 7.41 -0.51 -3.23
C ASN A 67 7.97 -1.84 -2.70
N SER A 68 7.94 -2.89 -3.54
CA SER A 68 8.52 -4.19 -3.24
C SER A 68 9.96 -4.07 -2.76
N ASN A 69 10.31 -4.87 -1.76
CA ASN A 69 11.64 -4.97 -1.16
C ASN A 69 12.16 -3.68 -0.46
N LYS A 70 11.27 -2.73 -0.18
CA LYS A 70 11.62 -1.55 0.64
C LYS A 70 11.54 -1.88 2.12
N ILE A 71 12.56 -1.51 2.87
CA ILE A 71 12.56 -1.59 4.33
C ILE A 71 11.63 -0.51 4.86
N HIS A 72 10.64 -0.92 5.64
CA HIS A 72 9.63 -0.02 6.19
C HIS A 72 9.12 -0.49 7.54
N GLY A 73 8.45 0.41 8.25
CA GLY A 73 7.78 0.15 9.51
C GLY A 73 6.77 1.22 9.80
N THR A 74 5.87 0.96 10.74
CA THR A 74 4.79 1.91 11.08
C THR A 74 4.65 2.05 12.59
N GLN A 75 4.22 3.22 13.03
CA GLN A 75 3.96 3.51 14.43
C GLN A 75 2.81 4.51 14.59
N SER A 76 1.96 4.31 15.58
CA SER A 76 1.02 5.31 16.05
C SER A 76 1.16 5.50 17.56
N TYR A 77 0.91 6.72 18.04
CA TYR A 77 0.93 7.05 19.47
C TYR A 77 -0.47 7.15 20.05
N GLU A 78 -1.47 7.15 19.19
CA GLU A 78 -2.88 7.25 19.52
C GLU A 78 -3.66 6.16 18.80
N ARG A 79 -4.98 6.13 19.03
CA ARG A 79 -5.86 5.20 18.34
C ARG A 79 -5.89 5.50 16.83
N VAL A 80 -5.57 4.51 16.03
CA VAL A 80 -5.58 4.58 14.58
C VAL A 80 -6.39 3.45 13.97
N ARG A 81 -7.09 3.74 12.87
CA ARG A 81 -7.72 2.73 12.01
C ARG A 81 -7.05 2.78 10.64
N VAL A 82 -6.61 1.63 10.19
CA VAL A 82 -5.85 1.49 8.94
C VAL A 82 -6.47 0.41 8.08
N LEU A 83 -6.51 0.68 6.78
CA LEU A 83 -6.65 -0.34 5.75
C LEU A 83 -5.25 -0.65 5.21
N LEU A 84 -4.89 -1.92 5.23
CA LEU A 84 -3.66 -2.46 4.66
C LEU A 84 -4.01 -3.33 3.46
N VAL A 85 -3.38 -3.07 2.31
CA VAL A 85 -3.50 -3.92 1.12
C VAL A 85 -2.11 -4.25 0.63
N GLN A 86 -1.77 -5.55 0.60
CA GLN A 86 -0.48 -6.03 0.08
C GLN A 86 -0.73 -6.84 -1.18
N ILE A 87 -0.04 -6.49 -2.26
CA ILE A 87 -0.23 -7.06 -3.58
C ILE A 87 1.05 -7.79 -3.98
N PRO A 88 0.97 -9.12 -4.20
CA PRO A 88 2.13 -9.92 -4.55
C PRO A 88 2.83 -9.39 -5.81
N TYR A 89 4.16 -9.46 -5.84
CA TYR A 89 4.97 -9.16 -7.02
C TYR A 89 4.43 -9.89 -8.27
N ALA A 90 4.19 -11.20 -8.15
CA ALA A 90 3.71 -12.03 -9.25
C ALA A 90 2.35 -11.58 -9.81
N TYR A 91 1.49 -10.94 -8.99
CA TYR A 91 0.22 -10.41 -9.45
C TYR A 91 0.44 -9.24 -10.42
N LEU A 92 1.31 -8.29 -10.08
CA LEU A 92 1.60 -7.13 -10.93
C LEU A 92 2.43 -7.51 -12.15
N ASP A 93 3.40 -8.42 -12.01
CA ASP A 93 4.23 -8.94 -13.09
C ASP A 93 3.39 -9.65 -14.17
N SER A 94 2.23 -10.20 -13.81
CA SER A 94 1.30 -10.82 -14.77
C SER A 94 0.53 -9.82 -15.65
N TYR A 95 0.53 -8.53 -15.30
CA TYR A 95 -0.17 -7.47 -16.04
C TYR A 95 0.73 -6.39 -16.61
N ILE A 96 1.95 -6.26 -16.10
CA ILE A 96 2.86 -5.15 -16.41
C ILE A 96 4.17 -5.73 -16.94
N ASP A 97 4.44 -5.49 -18.23
CA ASP A 97 5.71 -5.87 -18.85
C ASP A 97 6.87 -5.16 -18.14
N ASP A 98 7.96 -5.89 -17.92
CA ASP A 98 9.16 -5.39 -17.22
C ASP A 98 8.89 -4.83 -15.81
N TYR A 99 7.90 -5.38 -15.09
CA TYR A 99 7.50 -4.90 -13.76
C TYR A 99 8.68 -4.76 -12.79
N GLY A 100 9.70 -5.60 -12.91
CA GLY A 100 10.92 -5.51 -12.09
C GLY A 100 11.64 -4.16 -12.16
N GLN A 101 11.45 -3.39 -13.24
CA GLN A 101 12.03 -2.06 -13.43
C GLN A 101 11.05 -0.93 -13.05
N ILE A 102 9.81 -1.26 -12.74
CA ILE A 102 8.78 -0.28 -12.40
C ILE A 102 8.81 0.01 -10.90
N ARG A 103 8.72 1.29 -10.56
CA ARG A 103 8.50 1.79 -9.20
C ARG A 103 7.32 2.74 -9.18
N PHE A 104 6.69 2.83 -8.03
CA PHE A 104 5.58 3.75 -7.79
C PHE A 104 6.03 4.89 -6.89
N ARG A 105 5.44 6.05 -7.07
CA ARG A 105 5.58 7.15 -6.12
C ARG A 105 5.06 6.69 -4.75
N GLU A 106 5.81 6.95 -3.71
CA GLU A 106 5.50 6.51 -2.34
C GLU A 106 4.64 7.53 -1.59
N CYS A 107 5.01 8.82 -1.67
CA CYS A 107 4.34 9.92 -0.98
C CYS A 107 3.56 10.81 -1.95
N TYR A 108 2.41 11.30 -1.53
CA TYR A 108 1.46 12.06 -2.35
C TYR A 108 1.11 13.44 -1.76
N GLU A 109 1.92 13.98 -0.86
CA GLU A 109 1.67 15.29 -0.24
C GLU A 109 1.48 16.41 -1.26
N THR A 110 2.24 16.39 -2.36
CA THR A 110 2.16 17.39 -3.42
C THR A 110 0.95 17.21 -4.35
N GLU A 111 0.22 16.09 -4.21
CA GLU A 111 -0.94 15.74 -5.04
C GLU A 111 -2.28 16.09 -4.38
N HIS A 112 -2.27 16.61 -3.15
CA HIS A 112 -3.49 16.97 -2.43
C HIS A 112 -4.36 17.91 -3.29
N GLY A 113 -5.64 17.54 -3.43
CA GLY A 113 -6.61 18.27 -4.26
C GLY A 113 -6.56 17.95 -5.76
N SER A 114 -5.60 17.18 -6.24
CA SER A 114 -5.61 16.73 -7.63
C SER A 114 -6.74 15.70 -7.85
N ARG A 115 -7.35 15.74 -9.05
CA ARG A 115 -8.47 14.83 -9.39
C ARG A 115 -8.09 13.36 -9.23
N LYS A 116 -6.87 12.98 -9.61
CA LYS A 116 -6.39 11.59 -9.54
C LYS A 116 -6.20 11.14 -8.11
N TYR A 117 -5.60 11.98 -7.29
CA TYR A 117 -5.40 11.71 -5.87
C TYR A 117 -6.74 11.52 -5.14
N GLU A 118 -7.71 12.40 -5.37
CA GLU A 118 -9.05 12.29 -4.78
C GLU A 118 -9.79 11.02 -5.24
N GLN A 119 -9.62 10.63 -6.51
CA GLN A 119 -10.16 9.37 -7.04
C GLN A 119 -9.53 8.16 -6.33
N MET A 120 -8.22 8.14 -6.13
CA MET A 120 -7.51 7.07 -5.43
C MET A 120 -7.98 6.96 -3.97
N LYS A 121 -8.13 8.08 -3.25
CA LYS A 121 -8.68 8.09 -1.89
C LYS A 121 -10.10 7.53 -1.83
N SER A 122 -10.95 7.91 -2.78
CA SER A 122 -12.32 7.39 -2.87
C SER A 122 -12.35 5.87 -3.08
N LEU A 123 -11.44 5.34 -3.89
CA LEU A 123 -11.29 3.90 -4.09
C LEU A 123 -10.87 3.20 -2.82
N LEU A 124 -9.87 3.71 -2.10
CA LEU A 124 -9.40 3.13 -0.83
C LEU A 124 -10.48 3.17 0.24
N LYS A 125 -11.24 4.24 0.33
CA LYS A 125 -12.42 4.34 1.20
C LYS A 125 -13.47 3.28 0.87
N SER A 126 -13.71 3.04 -0.42
CA SER A 126 -14.63 2.00 -0.90
C SER A 126 -14.11 0.61 -0.57
N ILE A 127 -12.82 0.33 -0.77
CA ILE A 127 -12.16 -0.93 -0.41
C ILE A 127 -12.32 -1.20 1.09
N ALA A 128 -12.02 -0.22 1.94
CA ALA A 128 -12.18 -0.34 3.39
C ALA A 128 -13.63 -0.65 3.81
N HIS A 129 -14.60 -0.05 3.14
CA HIS A 129 -16.03 -0.31 3.38
C HIS A 129 -16.44 -1.73 2.95
N ILE A 130 -16.06 -2.14 1.71
CA ILE A 130 -16.35 -3.46 1.17
C ILE A 130 -15.76 -4.55 2.06
N TYR A 131 -14.49 -4.41 2.42
CA TYR A 131 -13.78 -5.38 3.26
C TYR A 131 -14.40 -5.50 4.66
N ARG A 132 -14.85 -4.39 5.24
CA ARG A 132 -15.55 -4.39 6.53
C ARG A 132 -16.89 -5.13 6.48
N LYS A 133 -17.65 -4.96 5.39
CA LYS A 133 -19.01 -5.51 5.26
C LYS A 133 -19.01 -7.00 4.87
N LYS A 134 -18.06 -7.42 4.04
CA LYS A 134 -17.92 -8.80 3.54
C LYS A 134 -19.25 -9.43 3.10
N GLY A 135 -20.05 -8.69 2.32
CA GLY A 135 -21.31 -9.19 1.75
C GLY A 135 -21.06 -10.24 0.66
N LYS A 136 -22.12 -10.87 0.19
CA LYS A 136 -22.03 -11.88 -0.90
C LYS A 136 -21.30 -11.28 -2.12
N GLY A 137 -20.24 -11.97 -2.59
CA GLY A 137 -19.42 -11.56 -3.74
C GLY A 137 -18.51 -10.37 -3.45
N TYR A 138 -18.22 -10.09 -2.17
CA TYR A 138 -17.35 -8.96 -1.80
C TYR A 138 -15.96 -9.08 -2.41
N GLU A 139 -15.46 -10.30 -2.62
CA GLU A 139 -14.13 -10.55 -3.22
C GLU A 139 -14.05 -9.99 -4.63
N LEU A 140 -15.07 -10.23 -5.46
CA LEU A 140 -15.14 -9.70 -6.82
C LEU A 140 -15.18 -8.17 -6.82
N ARG A 141 -15.99 -7.59 -5.94
CA ARG A 141 -16.12 -6.14 -5.81
C ARG A 141 -14.85 -5.49 -5.25
N LEU A 142 -14.20 -6.16 -4.30
CA LEU A 142 -12.92 -5.73 -3.73
C LEU A 142 -11.86 -5.68 -4.83
N MET A 143 -11.69 -6.77 -5.59
CA MET A 143 -10.69 -6.84 -6.65
C MET A 143 -10.95 -5.85 -7.78
N ALA A 144 -12.21 -5.59 -8.13
CA ALA A 144 -12.54 -4.54 -9.10
C ALA A 144 -12.01 -3.16 -8.64
N LYS A 145 -12.18 -2.81 -7.35
CA LYS A 145 -11.70 -1.54 -6.79
C LYS A 145 -10.17 -1.49 -6.64
N VAL A 146 -9.56 -2.61 -6.25
CA VAL A 146 -8.10 -2.72 -6.18
C VAL A 146 -7.49 -2.56 -7.57
N ASN A 147 -8.02 -3.23 -8.59
CA ASN A 147 -7.52 -3.11 -9.96
C ASN A 147 -7.70 -1.70 -10.54
N GLU A 148 -8.81 -1.03 -10.24
CA GLU A 148 -9.02 0.37 -10.63
C GLU A 148 -7.97 1.30 -9.96
N PHE A 149 -7.67 1.07 -8.68
CA PHE A 149 -6.61 1.79 -7.97
C PHE A 149 -5.24 1.54 -8.61
N LEU A 150 -4.89 0.28 -8.86
CA LEU A 150 -3.62 -0.11 -9.48
C LEU A 150 -3.46 0.46 -10.89
N TYR A 151 -4.55 0.51 -11.66
CA TYR A 151 -4.55 1.14 -12.99
C TYR A 151 -4.17 2.63 -12.91
N ILE A 152 -4.79 3.38 -11.97
CA ILE A 152 -4.46 4.78 -11.78
C ILE A 152 -3.02 4.95 -11.29
N LEU A 153 -2.60 4.13 -10.34
CA LEU A 153 -1.26 4.12 -9.78
C LEU A 153 -0.22 3.89 -10.89
N PHE A 154 -0.40 2.86 -11.71
CA PHE A 154 0.50 2.52 -12.78
C PHE A 154 0.55 3.59 -13.88
N THR A 155 -0.61 4.07 -14.32
CA THR A 155 -0.66 4.98 -15.47
C THR A 155 -0.27 6.43 -15.15
N ASN A 156 -0.31 6.85 -13.88
CA ASN A 156 -0.06 8.25 -13.51
C ASN A 156 1.12 8.44 -12.55
N TYR A 157 1.51 7.40 -11.80
CA TYR A 157 2.46 7.54 -10.69
C TYR A 157 3.57 6.49 -10.70
N SER A 158 3.74 5.78 -11.82
CA SER A 158 4.86 4.87 -12.01
C SER A 158 6.02 5.56 -12.76
N TYR A 159 7.22 5.04 -12.53
CA TYR A 159 8.41 5.43 -13.29
C TYR A 159 9.33 4.20 -13.44
N LYS A 160 10.17 4.20 -14.49
CA LYS A 160 11.21 3.18 -14.63
C LYS A 160 12.40 3.55 -13.76
N GLU A 161 12.84 2.62 -12.93
CA GLU A 161 14.11 2.75 -12.22
C GLU A 161 15.24 2.56 -13.24
N VAL A 162 15.96 3.64 -13.53
CA VAL A 162 17.17 3.54 -14.35
C VAL A 162 18.22 2.85 -13.48
N ASN A 163 18.58 1.60 -13.82
CA ASN A 163 19.74 0.96 -13.21
C ASN A 163 20.93 1.88 -13.49
N ALA A 164 21.40 2.59 -12.47
CA ALA A 164 22.70 3.22 -12.52
C ALA A 164 23.70 2.07 -12.73
N GLY A 165 24.19 1.96 -13.97
CA GLY A 165 25.08 0.89 -14.35
C GLY A 165 26.21 0.78 -13.34
N LYS A 166 26.46 -0.43 -12.87
CA LYS A 166 27.76 -0.74 -12.29
C LYS A 166 28.76 -0.62 -13.43
N GLU A 167 29.44 0.54 -13.51
CA GLU A 167 30.76 0.61 -14.12
C GLU A 167 31.76 -0.10 -13.24
#